data_980f06e0297034ceef4d04d9b81a263b
#
_entry.id   980f06e0297034ceef4d04d9b81a263b
#
_cell.length_a   1.000
_cell.length_b   1.000
_cell.length_c   1.000
_cell.angle_alpha   90.00
_cell.angle_beta   90.00
_cell.angle_gamma   90.00
#
_symmetry.space_group_name_H-M   'P 1'
#
loop_
_entity.id
_entity.type
_entity.pdbx_description
1 polymer ?
#
loop_
_entity_poly.entity_id
_entity_poly.type
_entity_poly.pdbx_seq_one_letter_code
_entity_poly.pdbx_strand_id
1 'polypeptide(L)'
;MNTYKVQSGSVQTAHGYAPDEMSTGERTGAAKLKWVVIVDQSLSPGQAVNAAVCVSAATAPAVPGLLGSGGPDAADVWHPGLPWAGCSILRTGSAQLAAIRQQAIDRQLLAADMPAAAQATRVYDDYLRELAKTHPDDLAVLAVSLIGPRNQVAKLVRHLELLPLVMPVLRARR
;
A
#
# COMPACT_ATOMS: atom_id res chain seq x y z
N MET A 1 16.04 20.81 -22.73
CA MET A 1 14.89 21.17 -21.85
C MET A 1 13.72 20.33 -22.26
N ASN A 2 13.49 19.19 -21.61
CA ASN A 2 12.43 18.26 -21.97
C ASN A 2 11.34 18.43 -20.93
N THR A 3 10.31 19.20 -21.32
CA THR A 3 9.13 19.43 -20.49
C THR A 3 8.32 18.13 -20.44
N TYR A 4 8.42 17.41 -19.33
CA TYR A 4 7.46 16.35 -18.99
C TYR A 4 6.07 16.99 -18.94
N LYS A 5 5.27 16.75 -19.96
CA LYS A 5 3.82 16.93 -19.87
C LYS A 5 3.30 15.91 -18.89
N VAL A 6 3.12 16.31 -17.64
CA VAL A 6 2.21 15.63 -16.72
C VAL A 6 0.85 15.68 -17.42
N GLN A 7 0.43 14.57 -18.00
CA GLN A 7 -0.98 14.42 -18.35
C GLN A 7 -1.73 14.49 -17.02
N SER A 8 -2.41 15.60 -16.80
CA SER A 8 -3.43 15.75 -15.79
C SER A 8 -4.63 14.88 -16.19
N GLY A 9 -4.42 13.55 -16.13
CA GLY A 9 -5.52 12.62 -16.00
C GLY A 9 -6.18 12.97 -14.68
N SER A 10 -7.44 13.36 -14.70
CA SER A 10 -8.28 13.60 -13.54
C SER A 10 -8.10 12.39 -12.61
N VAL A 11 -7.25 12.52 -11.59
CA VAL A 11 -7.21 11.59 -10.46
C VAL A 11 -8.59 11.64 -9.86
N GLN A 12 -9.38 10.63 -10.15
CA GLN A 12 -10.72 10.53 -9.61
C GLN A 12 -10.60 10.51 -8.10
N THR A 13 -11.07 11.56 -7.46
CA THR A 13 -11.18 11.76 -6.00
C THR A 13 -12.17 10.78 -5.33
N ALA A 14 -12.45 9.64 -5.96
CA ALA A 14 -13.36 8.61 -5.47
C ALA A 14 -12.84 7.86 -4.22
N HIS A 15 -11.57 8.04 -3.82
CA HIS A 15 -10.92 7.27 -2.77
C HIS A 15 -10.33 8.18 -1.69
N GLY A 16 -11.16 8.95 -1.04
CA GLY A 16 -10.78 9.79 0.08
C GLY A 16 -11.91 9.89 1.10
N TYR A 17 -11.65 10.61 2.17
CA TYR A 17 -12.64 10.94 3.18
C TYR A 17 -12.87 12.45 3.18
N ALA A 18 -14.12 12.86 3.09
CA ALA A 18 -14.49 14.24 3.42
C ALA A 18 -14.38 14.44 4.94
N PRO A 19 -14.23 15.68 5.42
CA PRO A 19 -14.08 15.95 6.86
C PRO A 19 -15.20 15.35 7.73
N ASP A 20 -16.43 15.34 7.27
CA ASP A 20 -17.60 14.77 7.93
C ASP A 20 -17.68 13.23 7.86
N GLU A 21 -16.85 12.60 7.02
CA GLU A 21 -16.74 11.14 6.92
C GLU A 21 -15.61 10.57 7.79
N MET A 22 -14.82 11.42 8.45
CA MET A 22 -13.72 11.00 9.31
C MET A 22 -14.22 10.66 10.72
N SER A 23 -14.74 9.44 10.88
CA SER A 23 -15.29 8.95 12.16
C SER A 23 -14.19 8.35 13.03
N THR A 24 -13.25 9.17 13.50
CA THR A 24 -12.09 8.71 14.30
C THR A 24 -12.47 8.17 15.69
N GLY A 25 -13.66 8.42 16.17
CA GLY A 25 -14.20 7.86 17.42
C GLY A 25 -14.79 6.45 17.27
N GLU A 26 -14.91 5.93 16.05
CA GLU A 26 -15.45 4.62 15.78
C GLU A 26 -14.35 3.58 15.56
N ARG A 27 -14.74 2.28 15.55
CA ARG A 27 -13.80 1.21 15.24
C ARG A 27 -13.32 1.34 13.79
N THR A 28 -12.05 1.08 13.51
CA THR A 28 -11.45 1.13 12.17
C THR A 28 -12.23 0.31 11.12
N GLY A 29 -12.92 -0.75 11.57
CA GLY A 29 -13.81 -1.57 10.75
C GLY A 29 -15.05 -0.85 10.23
N ALA A 30 -15.46 0.28 10.80
CA ALA A 30 -16.61 1.07 10.35
C ALA A 30 -16.28 2.00 9.17
N ALA A 31 -15.01 2.30 8.93
CA ALA A 31 -14.60 3.18 7.84
C ALA A 31 -15.12 2.70 6.48
N LYS A 32 -15.61 3.62 5.63
CA LYS A 32 -16.16 3.32 4.30
C LYS A 32 -15.14 2.69 3.35
N LEU A 33 -13.87 3.09 3.48
CA LEU A 33 -12.77 2.51 2.72
C LEU A 33 -12.09 1.40 3.51
N LYS A 34 -11.49 0.46 2.78
CA LYS A 34 -10.57 -0.53 3.32
C LYS A 34 -9.21 -0.32 2.67
N TRP A 35 -8.18 -0.27 3.49
CA TRP A 35 -6.79 -0.22 3.06
C TRP A 35 -6.07 -1.51 3.41
N VAL A 36 -5.39 -2.09 2.42
CA VAL A 36 -4.52 -3.24 2.60
C VAL A 36 -3.21 -3.01 1.84
N VAL A 37 -2.13 -3.54 2.37
CA VAL A 37 -0.87 -3.71 1.66
C VAL A 37 -0.65 -5.21 1.48
N ILE A 38 -0.36 -5.64 0.26
CA ILE A 38 -0.14 -7.03 -0.07
C ILE A 38 1.31 -7.14 -0.52
N VAL A 39 2.09 -8.03 0.10
CA VAL A 39 3.50 -8.26 -0.23
C VAL A 39 3.68 -9.65 -0.83
N ASP A 40 4.68 -9.79 -1.70
CA ASP A 40 5.08 -11.10 -2.20
C ASP A 40 5.66 -11.94 -1.04
N GLN A 41 5.13 -13.14 -0.87
CA GLN A 41 5.50 -14.04 0.22
C GLN A 41 6.92 -14.59 0.12
N SER A 42 7.57 -14.48 -1.04
CA SER A 42 8.94 -14.93 -1.26
C SER A 42 9.98 -13.93 -0.73
N LEU A 43 9.56 -12.71 -0.40
CA LEU A 43 10.46 -11.67 0.11
C LEU A 43 10.98 -12.02 1.51
N SER A 44 12.24 -11.70 1.75
CA SER A 44 12.76 -11.68 3.13
C SER A 44 12.04 -10.62 3.97
N PRO A 45 12.00 -10.76 5.31
CA PRO A 45 11.28 -9.82 6.16
C PRO A 45 11.66 -8.35 5.92
N GLY A 46 12.96 -8.04 5.78
CA GLY A 46 13.42 -6.67 5.50
C GLY A 46 12.95 -6.14 4.16
N GLN A 47 12.95 -6.99 3.11
CA GLN A 47 12.45 -6.61 1.79
C GLN A 47 10.94 -6.38 1.80
N ALA A 48 10.19 -7.24 2.48
CA ALA A 48 8.74 -7.12 2.60
C ALA A 48 8.34 -5.82 3.33
N VAL A 49 9.03 -5.49 4.43
CA VAL A 49 8.80 -4.22 5.16
C VAL A 49 9.16 -3.02 4.31
N ASN A 50 10.31 -3.05 3.62
CA ASN A 50 10.69 -1.97 2.70
C ASN A 50 9.64 -1.75 1.60
N ALA A 51 9.20 -2.83 0.95
CA ALA A 51 8.18 -2.74 -0.09
C ALA A 51 6.85 -2.18 0.46
N ALA A 52 6.41 -2.64 1.65
CA ALA A 52 5.21 -2.13 2.29
C ALA A 52 5.30 -0.64 2.61
N VAL A 53 6.44 -0.17 3.12
CA VAL A 53 6.68 1.26 3.41
C VAL A 53 6.63 2.09 2.13
N CYS A 54 7.30 1.64 1.06
CA CYS A 54 7.33 2.37 -0.22
C CYS A 54 5.92 2.57 -0.81
N VAL A 55 5.13 1.50 -0.90
CA VAL A 55 3.76 1.62 -1.46
C VAL A 55 2.81 2.39 -0.53
N SER A 56 3.02 2.32 0.79
CA SER A 56 2.23 3.10 1.76
C SER A 56 2.54 4.60 1.65
N ALA A 57 3.81 4.96 1.49
CA ALA A 57 4.24 6.33 1.28
C ALA A 57 3.66 6.93 -0.01
N ALA A 58 3.56 6.13 -1.08
CA ALA A 58 2.92 6.55 -2.32
C ALA A 58 1.39 6.68 -2.20
N THR A 59 0.76 5.88 -1.32
CA THR A 59 -0.69 5.88 -1.11
C THR A 59 -1.15 7.09 -0.28
N ALA A 60 -0.41 7.45 0.77
CA ALA A 60 -0.84 8.46 1.74
C ALA A 60 -1.22 9.82 1.10
N PRO A 61 -0.44 10.43 0.21
CA PRO A 61 -0.80 11.71 -0.42
C PRO A 61 -1.94 11.58 -1.43
N ALA A 62 -2.22 10.37 -1.93
CA ALA A 62 -3.27 10.13 -2.91
C ALA A 62 -4.67 9.94 -2.29
N VAL A 63 -4.75 9.87 -0.95
CA VAL A 63 -6.01 9.60 -0.23
C VAL A 63 -6.29 10.71 0.78
N PRO A 64 -7.03 11.76 0.41
CA PRO A 64 -7.45 12.79 1.33
C PRO A 64 -8.15 12.22 2.58
N GLY A 65 -7.82 12.75 3.76
CA GLY A 65 -8.42 12.31 5.01
C GLY A 65 -7.99 10.90 5.48
N LEU A 66 -6.94 10.31 4.90
CA LEU A 66 -6.41 9.01 5.37
C LEU A 66 -5.79 9.10 6.75
N LEU A 67 -5.07 10.19 7.02
CA LEU A 67 -4.41 10.42 8.31
C LEU A 67 -5.34 11.16 9.26
N GLY A 68 -5.43 10.65 10.48
CA GLY A 68 -6.10 11.35 11.58
C GLY A 68 -5.27 12.53 12.09
N SER A 69 -5.82 13.25 13.03
CA SER A 69 -5.11 14.34 13.71
C SER A 69 -3.96 13.79 14.56
N GLY A 70 -2.88 14.55 14.65
CA GLY A 70 -1.84 14.31 15.64
C GLY A 70 -2.27 14.79 17.03
N GLY A 71 -1.45 14.50 18.03
CA GLY A 71 -1.70 14.93 19.42
C GLY A 71 -0.43 14.91 20.27
N PRO A 72 -0.43 15.63 21.42
CA PRO A 72 0.66 15.61 22.38
C PRO A 72 0.57 14.35 23.26
N ASP A 73 1.71 13.91 23.76
CA ASP A 73 1.80 12.96 24.87
C ASP A 73 1.69 13.67 26.24
N ALA A 74 1.88 12.93 27.33
CA ALA A 74 1.81 13.48 28.70
C ALA A 74 2.96 14.46 29.05
N ALA A 75 3.97 14.56 28.19
CA ALA A 75 5.09 15.50 28.31
C ALA A 75 4.99 16.64 27.29
N ASP A 76 3.82 16.83 26.69
CA ASP A 76 3.55 17.82 25.64
C ASP A 76 4.40 17.65 24.35
N VAL A 77 4.97 16.47 24.12
CA VAL A 77 5.66 16.14 22.87
C VAL A 77 4.64 15.78 21.81
N TRP A 78 4.69 16.47 20.66
CA TRP A 78 3.74 16.27 19.57
C TRP A 78 4.03 15.00 18.78
N HIS A 79 2.98 14.19 18.55
CA HIS A 79 2.99 13.01 17.68
C HIS A 79 2.13 13.24 16.44
N PRO A 80 2.65 12.98 15.23
CA PRO A 80 1.87 13.13 14.00
C PRO A 80 0.72 12.11 13.95
N GLY A 81 -0.33 12.47 13.20
CA GLY A 81 -1.47 11.59 12.98
C GLY A 81 -1.10 10.34 12.18
N LEU A 82 -1.75 9.23 12.50
CA LEU A 82 -1.62 7.95 11.82
C LEU A 82 -2.89 7.64 11.01
N PRO A 83 -2.86 6.64 10.10
CA PRO A 83 -4.06 6.20 9.38
C PRO A 83 -5.15 5.72 10.35
N TRP A 84 -6.19 6.53 10.54
CA TRP A 84 -7.25 6.25 11.51
C TRP A 84 -8.13 5.05 11.13
N ALA A 85 -8.29 4.79 9.81
CA ALA A 85 -9.06 3.63 9.31
C ALA A 85 -8.29 2.31 9.40
N GLY A 86 -7.04 2.34 9.81
CA GLY A 86 -6.14 1.19 9.89
C GLY A 86 -5.70 0.67 8.52
N CYS A 87 -4.69 -0.20 8.54
CA CYS A 87 -4.18 -0.92 7.37
C CYS A 87 -3.89 -2.36 7.76
N SER A 88 -4.15 -3.32 6.87
CA SER A 88 -3.75 -4.71 7.06
C SER A 88 -2.64 -5.07 6.08
N ILE A 89 -1.58 -5.71 6.57
CA ILE A 89 -0.51 -6.23 5.73
C ILE A 89 -0.80 -7.71 5.46
N LEU A 90 -0.96 -8.04 4.19
CA LEU A 90 -1.30 -9.37 3.69
C LEU A 90 -0.12 -9.93 2.88
N ARG A 91 -0.11 -11.24 2.65
CA ARG A 91 0.87 -11.90 1.78
C ARG A 91 0.22 -12.79 0.75
N THR A 92 0.88 -12.96 -0.39
CA THR A 92 0.49 -13.93 -1.41
C THR A 92 1.65 -14.21 -2.36
N GLY A 93 1.51 -15.20 -3.24
CA GLY A 93 2.49 -15.47 -4.29
C GLY A 93 2.43 -14.43 -5.41
N SER A 94 3.54 -14.28 -6.15
CA SER A 94 3.73 -13.27 -7.20
C SER A 94 2.64 -13.27 -8.28
N ALA A 95 2.24 -14.44 -8.76
CA ALA A 95 1.19 -14.56 -9.78
C ALA A 95 -0.18 -14.03 -9.30
N GLN A 96 -0.55 -14.33 -8.05
CA GLN A 96 -1.79 -13.83 -7.45
C GLN A 96 -1.70 -12.35 -7.13
N LEU A 97 -0.52 -11.85 -6.73
CA LEU A 97 -0.28 -10.43 -6.50
C LEU A 97 -0.49 -9.63 -7.78
N ALA A 98 0.08 -10.08 -8.91
CA ALA A 98 -0.11 -9.48 -10.22
C ALA A 98 -1.59 -9.50 -10.65
N ALA A 99 -2.29 -10.62 -10.45
CA ALA A 99 -3.71 -10.74 -10.77
C ALA A 99 -4.58 -9.80 -9.94
N ILE A 100 -4.29 -9.63 -8.64
CA ILE A 100 -5.01 -8.69 -7.76
C ILE A 100 -4.76 -7.25 -8.20
N ARG A 101 -3.50 -6.91 -8.52
CA ARG A 101 -3.14 -5.60 -9.05
C ARG A 101 -3.96 -5.26 -10.30
N GLN A 102 -3.99 -6.17 -11.28
CA GLN A 102 -4.75 -5.96 -12.51
C GLN A 102 -6.25 -5.80 -12.22
N GLN A 103 -6.83 -6.66 -11.40
CA GLN A 103 -8.24 -6.54 -11.02
C GLN A 103 -8.56 -5.24 -10.26
N ALA A 104 -7.61 -4.70 -9.51
CA ALA A 104 -7.78 -3.41 -8.84
C ALA A 104 -7.83 -2.27 -9.87
N ILE A 105 -6.94 -2.30 -10.86
CA ILE A 105 -6.91 -1.32 -11.97
C ILE A 105 -8.22 -1.39 -12.76
N ASP A 106 -8.65 -2.58 -13.17
CA ASP A 106 -9.89 -2.80 -13.93
C ASP A 106 -11.14 -2.28 -13.18
N ARG A 107 -11.12 -2.31 -11.86
CA ARG A 107 -12.20 -1.80 -10.99
C ARG A 107 -12.01 -0.35 -10.57
N GLN A 108 -11.02 0.31 -11.11
CA GLN A 108 -10.70 1.71 -10.79
C GLN A 108 -10.45 1.94 -9.27
N LEU A 109 -9.93 0.93 -8.57
CA LEU A 109 -9.47 1.10 -7.19
C LEU A 109 -8.11 1.81 -7.19
N LEU A 110 -7.82 2.56 -6.14
CA LEU A 110 -6.50 3.15 -5.99
C LEU A 110 -5.51 2.04 -5.64
N ALA A 111 -4.54 1.83 -6.53
CA ALA A 111 -3.47 0.88 -6.36
C ALA A 111 -2.12 1.58 -6.56
N ALA A 112 -1.23 1.47 -5.56
CA ALA A 112 0.17 1.84 -5.69
C ALA A 112 0.99 0.56 -5.60
N ASP A 113 1.86 0.33 -6.57
CA ASP A 113 2.68 -0.87 -6.62
C ASP A 113 4.18 -0.57 -6.52
N MET A 114 4.95 -1.57 -6.14
CA MET A 114 6.41 -1.53 -6.15
C MET A 114 6.94 -2.57 -7.13
N PRO A 115 7.32 -2.17 -8.35
CA PRO A 115 8.01 -3.03 -9.29
C PRO A 115 9.35 -3.54 -8.72
N ALA A 116 9.75 -4.76 -9.09
CA ALA A 116 11.00 -5.36 -8.64
C ALA A 116 12.23 -4.50 -8.98
N ALA A 117 12.21 -3.82 -10.12
CA ALA A 117 13.25 -2.88 -10.53
C ALA A 117 13.50 -1.77 -9.50
N ALA A 118 12.47 -1.32 -8.76
CA ALA A 118 12.60 -0.29 -7.75
C ALA A 118 13.47 -0.74 -6.56
N GLN A 119 13.50 -2.03 -6.24
CA GLN A 119 14.35 -2.59 -5.18
C GLN A 119 15.74 -2.97 -5.71
N ALA A 120 15.86 -3.27 -7.00
CA ALA A 120 17.10 -3.68 -7.62
C ALA A 120 18.01 -2.49 -8.00
N THR A 121 17.45 -1.32 -8.25
CA THR A 121 18.20 -0.10 -8.64
C THR A 121 18.47 0.79 -7.42
N ARG A 122 19.59 1.51 -7.47
CA ARG A 122 19.97 2.46 -6.41
C ARG A 122 19.79 3.92 -6.81
N VAL A 123 19.52 4.16 -8.09
CA VAL A 123 19.30 5.49 -8.67
C VAL A 123 17.86 5.53 -9.16
N TYR A 124 17.08 6.47 -8.67
CA TYR A 124 15.66 6.55 -8.95
C TYR A 124 15.34 6.72 -10.45
N ASP A 125 16.16 7.53 -11.15
CA ASP A 125 16.00 7.74 -12.60
C ASP A 125 16.31 6.48 -13.40
N ASP A 126 17.22 5.61 -12.92
CA ASP A 126 17.49 4.31 -13.54
C ASP A 126 16.29 3.40 -13.41
N TYR A 127 15.67 3.37 -12.23
CA TYR A 127 14.41 2.65 -12.01
C TYR A 127 13.33 3.11 -13.00
N LEU A 128 13.12 4.42 -13.16
CA LEU A 128 12.12 4.94 -14.10
C LEU A 128 12.43 4.56 -15.55
N ARG A 129 13.71 4.54 -15.94
CA ARG A 129 14.15 4.12 -17.28
C ARG A 129 13.88 2.63 -17.55
N GLU A 130 14.10 1.78 -16.54
CA GLU A 130 13.78 0.35 -16.65
C GLU A 130 12.27 0.12 -16.68
N LEU A 131 11.52 0.78 -15.82
CA LEU A 131 10.06 0.69 -15.80
C LEU A 131 9.45 1.08 -17.17
N ALA A 132 9.95 2.15 -17.78
CA ALA A 132 9.46 2.62 -19.10
C ALA A 132 9.68 1.64 -20.25
N LYS A 133 10.60 0.68 -20.10
CA LYS A 133 10.91 -0.36 -21.10
C LYS A 133 10.23 -1.69 -20.79
N THR A 134 9.73 -1.87 -19.57
CA THR A 134 9.15 -3.14 -19.14
C THR A 134 7.74 -3.28 -19.69
N HIS A 135 7.48 -4.37 -20.42
CA HIS A 135 6.13 -4.67 -20.85
C HIS A 135 5.23 -5.02 -19.65
N PRO A 136 3.94 -4.64 -19.65
CA PRO A 136 3.04 -4.93 -18.55
C PRO A 136 3.00 -6.40 -18.11
N ASP A 137 3.10 -7.33 -19.05
CA ASP A 137 3.10 -8.78 -18.79
C ASP A 137 4.38 -9.27 -18.11
N ASP A 138 5.49 -8.53 -18.27
CA ASP A 138 6.80 -8.84 -17.66
C ASP A 138 7.02 -8.09 -16.35
N LEU A 139 6.04 -7.28 -15.91
CA LEU A 139 6.17 -6.45 -14.73
C LEU A 139 6.07 -7.29 -13.45
N ALA A 140 7.22 -7.67 -12.92
CA ALA A 140 7.30 -8.28 -11.58
C ALA A 140 7.02 -7.23 -10.50
N VAL A 141 6.06 -7.51 -9.60
CA VAL A 141 5.62 -6.61 -8.53
C VAL A 141 5.91 -7.24 -7.18
N LEU A 142 6.53 -6.51 -6.27
CA LEU A 142 6.91 -6.96 -4.93
C LEU A 142 5.85 -6.65 -3.86
N ALA A 143 5.11 -5.56 -4.04
CA ALA A 143 4.01 -5.17 -3.17
C ALA A 143 2.98 -4.34 -3.91
N VAL A 144 1.75 -4.39 -3.42
CA VAL A 144 0.63 -3.54 -3.87
C VAL A 144 -0.07 -2.98 -2.65
N SER A 145 -0.16 -1.66 -2.55
CA SER A 145 -1.07 -0.97 -1.65
C SER A 145 -2.40 -0.77 -2.38
N LEU A 146 -3.48 -1.21 -1.76
CA LEU A 146 -4.82 -1.18 -2.36
C LEU A 146 -5.80 -0.52 -1.39
N ILE A 147 -6.43 0.56 -1.83
CA ILE A 147 -7.48 1.24 -1.07
C ILE A 147 -8.71 1.52 -1.94
N GLY A 148 -9.87 1.38 -1.36
CA GLY A 148 -11.14 1.62 -2.04
C GLY A 148 -12.35 1.21 -1.20
N PRO A 149 -13.56 1.22 -1.78
CA PRO A 149 -14.78 0.82 -1.09
C PRO A 149 -14.60 -0.52 -0.39
N ARG A 150 -14.91 -0.56 0.91
CA ARG A 150 -14.63 -1.70 1.81
C ARG A 150 -15.02 -3.04 1.22
N ASN A 151 -16.25 -3.16 0.68
CA ASN A 151 -16.76 -4.41 0.14
C ASN A 151 -15.99 -4.87 -1.11
N GLN A 152 -15.55 -3.95 -1.96
CA GLN A 152 -14.80 -4.27 -3.17
C GLN A 152 -13.41 -4.79 -2.83
N VAL A 153 -12.68 -4.07 -1.95
CA VAL A 153 -11.35 -4.50 -1.50
C VAL A 153 -11.45 -5.82 -0.73
N ALA A 154 -12.41 -5.93 0.20
CA ALA A 154 -12.59 -7.17 0.97
C ALA A 154 -12.83 -8.38 0.06
N LYS A 155 -13.61 -8.24 -1.02
CA LYS A 155 -13.86 -9.32 -1.98
C LYS A 155 -12.59 -9.76 -2.71
N LEU A 156 -11.70 -8.82 -3.05
CA LEU A 156 -10.45 -9.11 -3.73
C LEU A 156 -9.47 -9.90 -2.85
N VAL A 157 -9.41 -9.55 -1.57
CA VAL A 157 -8.36 -10.06 -0.65
C VAL A 157 -8.87 -11.11 0.34
N ARG A 158 -10.11 -11.60 0.21
CA ARG A 158 -10.76 -12.49 1.20
C ARG A 158 -10.04 -13.81 1.45
N HIS A 159 -9.20 -14.24 0.53
CA HIS A 159 -8.46 -15.51 0.59
C HIS A 159 -7.01 -15.32 1.02
N LEU A 160 -6.59 -14.07 1.26
CA LEU A 160 -5.21 -13.78 1.64
C LEU A 160 -5.05 -13.86 3.14
N GLU A 161 -3.87 -14.31 3.54
CA GLU A 161 -3.46 -14.37 4.95
C GLU A 161 -2.76 -13.07 5.37
N LEU A 162 -2.86 -12.75 6.65
CA LEU A 162 -2.01 -11.73 7.25
C LEU A 162 -0.53 -12.13 7.11
N LEU A 163 0.32 -11.15 6.92
CA LEU A 163 1.76 -11.37 7.00
C LEU A 163 2.07 -11.88 8.42
N PRO A 164 2.58 -13.11 8.59
CA PRO A 164 2.78 -13.66 9.92
C PRO A 164 3.93 -12.95 10.62
N LEU A 165 3.77 -12.73 11.94
CA LEU A 165 4.91 -12.50 12.80
C LEU A 165 5.73 -13.79 12.83
N VAL A 166 6.88 -13.81 12.16
CA VAL A 166 7.85 -14.88 12.32
C VAL A 166 8.53 -14.66 13.67
N MET A 167 7.96 -15.23 14.72
CA MET A 167 8.71 -15.39 15.97
C MET A 167 9.81 -16.40 15.70
N PRO A 168 11.10 -16.04 15.82
CA PRO A 168 12.15 -17.05 15.81
C PRO A 168 11.86 -18.03 16.95
N VAL A 169 11.62 -19.29 16.60
CA VAL A 169 11.59 -20.36 17.59
C VAL A 169 12.99 -20.40 18.19
N LEU A 170 13.16 -19.78 19.34
CA LEU A 170 14.33 -19.99 20.19
C LEU A 170 14.35 -21.50 20.53
N ARG A 171 15.06 -22.28 19.72
CA ARG A 171 15.41 -23.63 20.13
C ARG A 171 16.24 -23.49 21.40
N ALA A 172 15.60 -23.77 22.54
CA ALA A 172 16.32 -23.98 23.78
C ALA A 172 17.39 -25.03 23.51
N ARG A 173 18.65 -24.64 23.52
CA ARG A 173 19.76 -25.58 23.57
C ARG A 173 19.66 -26.29 24.92
N ARG A 174 19.38 -27.60 24.88
CA ARG A 174 19.60 -28.50 26.01
C ARG A 174 21.08 -28.76 26.11
#